data_87999a17dedc4ad440553ab60f7650e0
#
_entry.id   87999a17dedc4ad440553ab60f7650e0
#
_cell.length_a   1.000
_cell.length_b   1.000
_cell.length_c   1.000
_cell.angle_alpha   90.00
_cell.angle_beta   90.00
_cell.angle_gamma   90.00
#
_symmetry.space_group_name_H-M   'P 1'
#
loop_
_entity.id
_entity.type
_entity.pdbx_description
1 polymer ?
#
loop_
_entity_poly.entity_id
_entity_poly.type
_entity_poly.pdbx_seq_one_letter_code
_entity_poly.pdbx_strand_id
1 'polypeptide(L)'
;MAQTDSDPLKDLVGIQERMNKLFESALARTNFDAEGGVGAWTPVADVFEDATNVLFFLELPGLAQADIDVRLEDDELVVRGERHMDRGAPGEQFHRVERSYGKFVRRFRLRSHIDPASVAAAYQDGVLGITLAKKDDAGKSPIRVVIR
;
A
#
# COMPACT_ATOMS: atom_id res chain seq x y z
N MET A 1 16.67 -8.19 53.26
CA MET A 1 16.20 -8.80 51.97
C MET A 1 14.92 -8.10 51.56
N ALA A 2 15.01 -7.24 50.60
CA ALA A 2 13.83 -6.59 50.07
C ALA A 2 13.13 -7.55 49.10
N GLN A 3 11.99 -8.07 49.50
CA GLN A 3 11.08 -8.73 48.59
C GLN A 3 10.53 -7.63 47.67
N THR A 4 10.92 -7.65 46.41
CA THR A 4 10.27 -6.90 45.38
C THR A 4 8.88 -7.50 45.19
N ASP A 5 7.90 -6.84 45.77
CA ASP A 5 6.48 -7.09 45.53
C ASP A 5 6.19 -6.74 44.06
N SER A 6 6.43 -7.68 43.16
CA SER A 6 5.98 -7.54 41.78
C SER A 6 4.49 -7.86 41.80
N ASP A 7 3.70 -6.81 41.66
CA ASP A 7 2.25 -6.91 41.48
C ASP A 7 1.98 -7.48 40.08
N PRO A 8 1.47 -8.74 39.97
CA PRO A 8 1.24 -9.38 38.67
C PRO A 8 0.28 -8.59 37.75
N LEU A 9 -0.59 -7.79 38.35
CA LEU A 9 -1.54 -6.95 37.58
C LEU A 9 -0.83 -5.75 36.94
N LYS A 10 0.17 -5.18 37.64
CA LYS A 10 0.98 -4.09 37.05
C LYS A 10 1.87 -4.60 35.92
N ASP A 11 2.41 -5.80 36.07
CA ASP A 11 3.21 -6.44 35.03
C ASP A 11 2.36 -6.73 33.78
N LEU A 12 1.10 -7.17 33.97
CA LEU A 12 0.16 -7.43 32.87
C LEU A 12 -0.20 -6.14 32.10
N VAL A 13 -0.49 -5.07 32.83
CA VAL A 13 -0.77 -3.74 32.23
C VAL A 13 0.45 -3.22 31.46
N GLY A 14 1.65 -3.39 32.02
CA GLY A 14 2.89 -3.00 31.35
C GLY A 14 3.15 -3.78 30.05
N ILE A 15 2.81 -5.07 30.00
CA ILE A 15 2.89 -5.89 28.80
C ILE A 15 1.87 -5.42 27.76
N GLN A 16 0.65 -5.13 28.16
CA GLN A 16 -0.40 -4.64 27.27
C GLN A 16 -0.05 -3.29 26.66
N GLU A 17 0.50 -2.36 27.45
CA GLU A 17 0.98 -1.07 26.94
C GLU A 17 2.13 -1.22 25.95
N ARG A 18 3.07 -2.13 26.19
CA ARG A 18 4.17 -2.41 25.26
C ARG A 18 3.65 -3.03 23.95
N MET A 19 2.69 -3.93 24.02
CA MET A 19 2.05 -4.51 22.84
C MET A 19 1.32 -3.44 22.04
N ASN A 20 0.57 -2.55 22.69
CA ASN A 20 -0.11 -1.45 22.01
C ASN A 20 0.88 -0.51 21.32
N LYS A 21 1.99 -0.15 21.99
CA LYS A 21 3.06 0.67 21.37
C LYS A 21 3.75 -0.03 20.20
N LEU A 22 3.98 -1.33 20.30
CA LEU A 22 4.54 -2.12 19.20
C LEU A 22 3.56 -2.20 18.02
N PHE A 23 2.28 -2.37 18.30
CA PHE A 23 1.22 -2.38 17.30
C PHE A 23 1.08 -1.02 16.61
N GLU A 24 1.04 0.07 17.37
CA GLU A 24 1.05 1.44 16.83
C GLU A 24 2.31 1.73 16.01
N SER A 25 3.47 1.28 16.47
CA SER A 25 4.73 1.44 15.73
C SER A 25 4.77 0.61 14.45
N ALA A 26 4.19 -0.59 14.47
CA ALA A 26 4.06 -1.42 13.27
C ALA A 26 3.08 -0.80 12.28
N LEU A 27 1.95 -0.29 12.75
CA LEU A 27 0.99 0.46 11.92
C LEU A 27 1.60 1.75 11.36
N ALA A 28 2.37 2.48 12.16
CA ALA A 28 3.05 3.69 11.73
C ALA A 28 4.12 3.39 10.66
N ARG A 29 4.81 2.25 10.76
CA ARG A 29 5.78 1.82 9.73
C ARG A 29 5.12 1.38 8.42
N THR A 30 3.95 0.75 8.50
CA THR A 30 3.15 0.41 7.32
C THR A 30 2.46 1.62 6.71
N ASN A 31 2.16 2.62 7.51
CA ASN A 31 1.54 3.87 7.07
C ASN A 31 2.54 5.00 6.80
N PHE A 32 3.85 4.71 6.84
CA PHE A 32 4.90 5.74 6.68
C PHE A 32 4.83 6.46 5.33
N ASP A 33 4.19 5.84 4.34
CA ASP A 33 3.94 6.42 3.02
C ASP A 33 2.53 7.00 2.88
N ALA A 34 1.69 6.85 3.87
CA ALA A 34 0.33 7.36 3.81
C ALA A 34 0.30 8.83 4.25
N GLU A 35 0.22 9.73 3.31
CA GLU A 35 -0.28 11.09 3.55
C GLU A 35 -1.77 11.03 3.94
N GLY A 36 -2.05 10.46 5.07
CA GLY A 36 -3.41 10.32 5.54
C GLY A 36 -3.40 10.11 7.03
N GLY A 37 -4.02 10.98 7.75
CA GLY A 37 -4.16 10.89 9.18
C GLY A 37 -4.84 9.60 9.66
N VAL A 38 -5.26 9.61 10.91
CA VAL A 38 -6.02 8.53 11.55
C VAL A 38 -7.15 8.05 10.64
N GLY A 39 -7.12 6.78 10.23
CA GLY A 39 -8.10 6.18 9.32
C GLY A 39 -7.55 5.75 7.96
N ALA A 40 -6.30 6.11 7.62
CA ALA A 40 -5.63 5.61 6.42
C ALA A 40 -5.43 4.08 6.50
N TRP A 41 -5.53 3.43 5.36
CA TRP A 41 -5.31 2.00 5.23
C TRP A 41 -4.27 1.72 4.15
N THR A 42 -3.67 0.55 4.18
CA THR A 42 -2.63 0.16 3.25
C THR A 42 -3.10 -1.03 2.42
N PRO A 43 -3.41 -0.83 1.13
CA PRO A 43 -3.70 -1.93 0.23
C PRO A 43 -2.51 -2.88 0.11
N VAL A 44 -2.77 -4.17 0.12
CA VAL A 44 -1.73 -5.18 -0.15
C VAL A 44 -1.41 -5.21 -1.63
N ALA A 45 -0.16 -5.51 -1.94
CA ALA A 45 0.33 -5.53 -3.32
C ALA A 45 1.32 -6.66 -3.53
N ASP A 46 1.24 -7.27 -4.71
CA ASP A 46 2.28 -8.14 -5.26
C ASP A 46 3.05 -7.39 -6.33
N VAL A 47 4.35 -7.59 -6.37
CA VAL A 47 5.24 -6.99 -7.38
C VAL A 47 6.05 -8.09 -8.02
N PHE A 48 5.98 -8.17 -9.35
CA PHE A 48 6.74 -9.10 -10.16
C PHE A 48 7.65 -8.34 -11.12
N GLU A 49 8.78 -8.89 -11.40
CA GLU A 49 9.72 -8.32 -12.36
C GLU A 49 10.28 -9.43 -13.26
N ASP A 50 10.20 -9.21 -14.55
CA ASP A 50 10.84 -10.06 -15.56
C ASP A 50 11.93 -9.28 -16.31
N ALA A 51 12.44 -9.83 -17.40
CA ALA A 51 13.50 -9.20 -18.18
C ALA A 51 13.07 -7.85 -18.81
N THR A 52 11.79 -7.66 -19.08
CA THR A 52 11.28 -6.55 -19.87
C THR A 52 10.27 -5.67 -19.14
N ASN A 53 9.64 -6.18 -18.10
CA ASN A 53 8.55 -5.49 -17.41
C ASN A 53 8.66 -5.57 -15.89
N VAL A 54 8.04 -4.61 -15.22
CA VAL A 54 7.69 -4.67 -13.81
C VAL A 54 6.16 -4.63 -13.71
N LEU A 55 5.58 -5.56 -12.97
CA LEU A 55 4.14 -5.73 -12.82
C LEU A 55 3.74 -5.56 -11.36
N PHE A 56 2.67 -4.83 -11.14
CA PHE A 56 2.11 -4.59 -9.81
C PHE A 56 0.65 -5.03 -9.79
N PHE A 57 0.25 -5.71 -8.72
CA PHE A 57 -1.15 -6.07 -8.48
C PHE A 57 -1.53 -5.59 -7.09
N LEU A 58 -2.46 -4.64 -7.02
CA LEU A 58 -2.94 -4.08 -5.76
C LEU A 58 -4.40 -4.49 -5.53
N GLU A 59 -4.70 -4.95 -4.33
CA GLU A 59 -6.08 -5.27 -3.94
C GLU A 59 -6.80 -4.01 -3.46
N LEU A 60 -7.72 -3.53 -4.29
CA LEU A 60 -8.50 -2.31 -4.06
C LEU A 60 -10.01 -2.56 -4.17
N PRO A 61 -10.56 -3.60 -3.50
CA PRO A 61 -11.97 -3.92 -3.64
C PRO A 61 -12.86 -2.79 -3.07
N GLY A 62 -13.95 -2.53 -3.76
CA GLY A 62 -14.95 -1.56 -3.31
C GLY A 62 -14.64 -0.10 -3.66
N LEU A 63 -13.65 0.15 -4.53
CA LEU A 63 -13.40 1.47 -5.10
C LEU A 63 -14.03 1.59 -6.49
N ALA A 64 -14.40 2.80 -6.86
CA ALA A 64 -14.63 3.12 -8.26
C ALA A 64 -13.29 3.41 -8.94
N GLN A 65 -13.18 3.12 -10.23
CA GLN A 65 -11.96 3.42 -10.99
C GLN A 65 -11.59 4.91 -10.91
N ALA A 66 -12.57 5.80 -10.85
CA ALA A 66 -12.37 7.24 -10.71
C ALA A 66 -11.73 7.66 -9.37
N ASP A 67 -11.79 6.80 -8.36
CA ASP A 67 -11.20 7.04 -7.04
C ASP A 67 -9.76 6.56 -6.93
N ILE A 68 -9.18 6.08 -8.02
CA ILE A 68 -7.82 5.55 -8.10
C ILE A 68 -6.99 6.44 -9.00
N ASP A 69 -5.87 6.94 -8.50
CA ASP A 69 -4.88 7.72 -9.24
C ASP A 69 -3.55 6.98 -9.25
N VAL A 70 -2.99 6.82 -10.45
CA VAL A 70 -1.70 6.16 -10.68
C VAL A 70 -0.76 7.14 -11.37
N ARG A 71 0.42 7.34 -10.80
CA ARG A 71 1.44 8.23 -11.35
C ARG A 71 2.81 7.59 -11.29
N LEU A 72 3.61 7.93 -12.27
CA LEU A 72 5.05 7.72 -12.25
C LEU A 72 5.70 9.07 -11.91
N GLU A 73 6.27 9.17 -10.73
CA GLU A 73 6.94 10.37 -10.23
C GLU A 73 8.44 10.05 -10.05
N ASP A 74 9.28 10.63 -10.88
CA ASP A 74 10.72 10.32 -10.92
C ASP A 74 10.97 8.80 -11.02
N ASP A 75 11.55 8.20 -9.99
CA ASP A 75 11.83 6.77 -9.91
C ASP A 75 10.81 6.01 -9.03
N GLU A 76 9.65 6.58 -8.80
CA GLU A 76 8.61 5.98 -7.97
C GLU A 76 7.28 5.81 -8.72
N LEU A 77 6.69 4.62 -8.59
CA LEU A 77 5.29 4.40 -8.91
C LEU A 77 4.45 4.78 -7.69
N VAL A 78 3.56 5.73 -7.86
CA VAL A 78 2.67 6.23 -6.80
C VAL A 78 1.24 5.87 -7.14
N VAL A 79 0.57 5.15 -6.24
CA VAL A 79 -0.84 4.79 -6.34
C VAL A 79 -1.58 5.39 -5.17
N ARG A 80 -2.58 6.20 -5.45
CA ARG A 80 -3.40 6.91 -4.44
C ARG A 80 -4.86 6.63 -4.66
N GLY A 81 -5.64 6.74 -3.62
CA GLY A 81 -7.08 6.64 -3.71
C GLY A 81 -7.76 6.76 -2.37
N GLU A 82 -9.07 6.57 -2.41
CA GLU A 82 -9.89 6.61 -1.20
C GLU A 82 -10.99 5.56 -1.29
N ARG A 83 -11.13 4.77 -0.24
CA ARG A 83 -12.30 3.91 -0.06
C ARG A 83 -13.28 4.61 0.85
N HIS A 84 -14.40 5.02 0.28
CA HIS A 84 -15.46 5.68 1.01
C HIS A 84 -16.26 4.67 1.84
N MET A 85 -16.59 5.07 3.08
CA MET A 85 -17.56 4.34 3.87
C MET A 85 -18.94 4.73 3.37
N ASP A 86 -19.62 3.77 2.78
CA ASP A 86 -21.05 3.93 2.47
C ASP A 86 -21.83 3.85 3.78
N ARG A 87 -22.23 5.00 4.26
CA ARG A 87 -23.11 5.09 5.43
C ARG A 87 -24.52 4.78 4.94
N GLY A 88 -25.09 3.69 5.43
CA GLY A 88 -26.43 3.28 5.09
C GLY A 88 -27.49 4.38 5.26
N ALA A 89 -28.73 4.08 4.93
CA ALA A 89 -29.83 5.03 5.01
C ALA A 89 -30.00 5.63 6.43
N PRO A 90 -30.62 6.82 6.56
CA PRO A 90 -30.88 7.40 7.86
C PRO A 90 -31.62 6.44 8.79
N GLY A 91 -31.06 6.19 9.99
CA GLY A 91 -31.60 5.25 10.97
C GLY A 91 -30.95 3.87 10.97
N GLU A 92 -30.11 3.56 10.00
CA GLU A 92 -29.28 2.35 10.02
C GLU A 92 -28.10 2.51 10.99
N GLN A 93 -27.81 1.43 11.72
CA GLN A 93 -26.68 1.38 12.65
C GLN A 93 -25.72 0.29 12.21
N PHE A 94 -24.43 0.61 12.23
CA PHE A 94 -23.40 -0.41 12.05
C PHE A 94 -23.33 -1.32 13.28
N HIS A 95 -23.46 -2.60 13.09
CA HIS A 95 -23.25 -3.60 14.14
C HIS A 95 -21.77 -4.06 14.20
N ARG A 96 -21.09 -4.00 13.07
CA ARG A 96 -19.68 -4.38 12.95
C ARG A 96 -19.04 -3.66 11.79
N VAL A 97 -17.83 -3.16 12.00
CA VAL A 97 -17.00 -2.55 10.97
C VAL A 97 -15.62 -3.19 11.06
N GLU A 98 -15.30 -4.05 10.10
CA GLU A 98 -14.01 -4.76 10.03
C GLU A 98 -13.21 -4.36 8.79
N ARG A 99 -13.88 -3.78 7.77
CA ARG A 99 -13.25 -3.29 6.56
C ARG A 99 -12.58 -1.96 6.82
N SER A 100 -11.38 -1.78 6.26
CA SER A 100 -10.66 -0.52 6.34
C SER A 100 -11.18 0.47 5.32
N TYR A 101 -11.25 1.74 5.68
CA TYR A 101 -11.72 2.84 4.85
C TYR A 101 -10.77 4.02 4.91
N GLY A 102 -10.95 4.96 4.01
CA GLY A 102 -10.22 6.20 3.96
C GLY A 102 -9.22 6.27 2.83
N LYS A 103 -8.36 7.26 2.90
CA LYS A 103 -7.31 7.50 1.92
C LYS A 103 -6.18 6.49 2.05
N PHE A 104 -5.58 6.15 0.93
CA PHE A 104 -4.35 5.38 0.88
C PHE A 104 -3.37 6.00 -0.09
N VAL A 105 -2.10 5.77 0.15
CA VAL A 105 -0.99 6.05 -0.76
C VAL A 105 -0.03 4.88 -0.71
N ARG A 106 0.31 4.32 -1.87
CA ARG A 106 1.38 3.34 -2.00
C ARG A 106 2.47 3.93 -2.89
N ARG A 107 3.70 3.83 -2.43
CA ARG A 107 4.90 4.26 -3.17
C ARG A 107 5.81 3.07 -3.37
N PHE A 108 6.22 2.86 -4.61
CA PHE A 108 7.11 1.78 -4.97
C PHE A 108 8.32 2.35 -5.68
N ARG A 109 9.46 2.31 -5.04
CA ARG A 109 10.71 2.74 -5.67
C ARG A 109 11.12 1.74 -6.74
N LEU A 110 11.33 2.23 -7.94
CA LEU A 110 11.72 1.45 -9.09
C LEU A 110 13.24 1.36 -9.17
N ARG A 111 13.76 0.15 -9.29
CA ARG A 111 15.21 -0.09 -9.43
C ARG A 111 15.67 -0.07 -10.88
N SER A 112 14.74 -0.28 -11.79
CA SER A 112 14.98 -0.32 -13.23
C SER A 112 14.52 0.98 -13.85
N HIS A 113 15.22 1.44 -14.90
CA HIS A 113 14.74 2.54 -15.69
C HIS A 113 13.47 2.15 -16.43
N ILE A 114 12.42 2.93 -16.22
CA ILE A 114 11.11 2.69 -16.82
C ILE A 114 10.89 3.68 -17.98
N ASP A 115 10.27 3.19 -19.03
CA ASP A 115 9.76 4.05 -20.07
C ASP A 115 8.43 4.69 -19.61
N PRO A 116 8.39 6.01 -19.39
CA PRO A 116 7.17 6.67 -18.91
C PRO A 116 5.97 6.52 -19.85
N ALA A 117 6.22 6.33 -21.14
CA ALA A 117 5.17 6.13 -22.13
C ALA A 117 4.55 4.72 -22.11
N SER A 118 5.19 3.79 -21.38
CA SER A 118 4.79 2.39 -21.33
C SER A 118 3.85 2.03 -20.18
N VAL A 119 3.53 2.99 -19.31
CA VAL A 119 2.69 2.74 -18.13
C VAL A 119 1.28 2.37 -18.58
N ALA A 120 0.87 1.15 -18.27
CA ALA A 120 -0.48 0.64 -18.53
C ALA A 120 -1.10 0.17 -17.21
N ALA A 121 -2.34 0.55 -16.99
CA ALA A 121 -3.10 0.15 -15.81
C ALA A 121 -4.47 -0.37 -16.20
N ALA A 122 -4.93 -1.42 -15.54
CA ALA A 122 -6.27 -1.98 -15.68
C ALA A 122 -6.83 -2.29 -14.29
N TYR A 123 -8.09 -1.96 -14.08
CA TYR A 123 -8.78 -2.24 -12.82
C TYR A 123 -9.97 -3.15 -13.10
N GLN A 124 -9.91 -4.36 -12.55
CA GLN A 124 -10.94 -5.38 -12.74
C GLN A 124 -11.07 -6.25 -11.49
N ASP A 125 -12.30 -6.61 -11.13
CA ASP A 125 -12.61 -7.49 -10.00
C ASP A 125 -11.98 -7.05 -8.66
N GLY A 126 -11.83 -5.74 -8.46
CA GLY A 126 -11.22 -5.18 -7.27
C GLY A 126 -9.70 -5.24 -7.25
N VAL A 127 -9.05 -5.64 -8.31
CA VAL A 127 -7.59 -5.69 -8.44
C VAL A 127 -7.12 -4.68 -9.48
N LEU A 128 -6.18 -3.82 -9.07
CA LEU A 128 -5.48 -2.92 -9.96
C LEU A 128 -4.19 -3.58 -10.44
N GLY A 129 -4.14 -3.90 -11.73
CA GLY A 129 -2.92 -4.37 -12.40
C GLY A 129 -2.20 -3.21 -13.08
N ILE A 130 -0.90 -3.05 -12.85
CA ILE A 130 -0.08 -2.03 -13.50
C ILE A 130 1.12 -2.72 -14.14
N THR A 131 1.39 -2.40 -15.39
CA THR A 131 2.55 -2.89 -16.12
C THR A 131 3.43 -1.73 -16.54
N LEU A 132 4.70 -1.81 -16.22
CA LEU A 132 5.73 -0.84 -16.59
C LEU A 132 6.77 -1.53 -17.45
N ALA A 133 6.99 -1.10 -18.69
CA ALA A 133 8.09 -1.61 -19.49
C ALA A 133 9.40 -0.96 -19.06
N LYS A 134 10.44 -1.78 -18.96
CA LYS A 134 11.79 -1.31 -18.70
C LYS A 134 12.34 -0.62 -19.95
N LYS A 135 12.99 0.51 -19.73
CA LYS A 135 13.72 1.20 -20.77
C LYS A 135 15.08 0.53 -20.94
N ASP A 136 15.41 0.20 -22.17
CA ASP A 136 16.76 -0.28 -22.46
C ASP A 136 17.77 0.80 -22.06
N ASP A 137 18.71 0.42 -21.20
CA ASP A 137 19.82 1.29 -20.79
C ASP A 137 20.75 1.51 -22.00
N ALA A 138 20.42 2.51 -22.81
CA ALA A 138 21.17 2.88 -24.01
C ALA A 138 22.63 3.36 -23.75
N GLY A 139 23.12 3.19 -22.51
CA GLY A 139 24.45 3.67 -22.10
C GLY A 139 25.36 2.62 -21.44
N LYS A 140 24.87 1.43 -21.08
CA LYS A 140 25.66 0.46 -20.29
C LYS A 140 25.62 -0.99 -20.77
N SER A 141 24.81 -1.31 -21.76
CA SER A 141 24.76 -2.65 -22.36
C SER A 141 24.61 -2.54 -23.86
N PRO A 142 25.17 -3.49 -24.63
CA PRO A 142 24.93 -3.52 -26.06
C PRO A 142 23.40 -3.55 -26.30
N ILE A 143 22.95 -2.66 -27.13
CA ILE A 143 21.55 -2.53 -27.50
C ILE A 143 21.09 -3.87 -28.07
N ARG A 144 20.26 -4.57 -27.32
CA ARG A 144 19.61 -5.75 -27.85
C ARG A 144 18.35 -5.30 -28.58
N VAL A 145 18.45 -5.23 -29.89
CA VAL A 145 17.27 -4.97 -30.72
C VAL A 145 16.39 -6.20 -30.66
N VAL A 146 15.23 -6.07 -30.01
CA VAL A 146 14.20 -7.11 -30.09
C VAL A 146 13.57 -7.03 -31.46
N ILE A 147 13.87 -8.00 -32.30
CA ILE A 147 13.19 -8.16 -33.59
C ILE A 147 11.82 -8.76 -33.27
N ARG A 148 10.79 -8.01 -33.60
CA ARG A 148 9.41 -8.45 -33.51
C ARG A 148 9.03 -9.27 -34.73
#